data_80e720a8c04bffbabdcf51f57a1469d7
#
_entry.id   80e720a8c04bffbabdcf51f57a1469d7
#
_cell.length_a   1.000
_cell.length_b   1.000
_cell.length_c   1.000
_cell.angle_alpha   90.00
_cell.angle_beta   90.00
_cell.angle_gamma   90.00
#
_symmetry.space_group_name_H-M   'P 1'
#
loop_
_entity.id
_entity.type
_entity.pdbx_description
1 polymer ?
#
loop_
_entity_poly.entity_id
_entity_poly.type
_entity_poly.pdbx_seq_one_letter_code
_entity_poly.pdbx_strand_id
1 'polypeptide(L)'
;MSPSSEVSAEQPIGSQIDTAPAERPGPMRIEGRYARIEALDPVMHADTLWRSLKDDTSLWAYMGYGPFADERSFAVWLDERVILLDPFSYAVIDIATRQAAGIVTLMEIRPAMRVIEIGNIVYGPSLQRTRAATEVQYLMARHVFEKLGHRRYEWKCNALNAPSRRAALRLGFAFEGVFRQHMIIKGRNRDTAWFSMIDGEWPARKAAFERWFAPENFDETGRQRVSLASLNGLVSGG
;
A
#
# COMPACT_ATOMS: atom_id res chain seq x y z
N MET A 1 -11.74 3.44 -65.33
CA MET A 1 -11.11 2.74 -64.21
C MET A 1 -10.88 3.77 -63.13
N SER A 2 -11.74 3.81 -62.14
CA SER A 2 -11.62 4.73 -60.98
C SER A 2 -10.69 4.07 -59.97
N PRO A 3 -9.74 4.77 -59.35
CA PRO A 3 -8.93 4.21 -58.28
C PRO A 3 -9.83 4.05 -57.04
N SER A 4 -9.93 2.84 -56.57
CA SER A 4 -10.51 2.51 -55.27
C SER A 4 -9.68 3.21 -54.15
N SER A 5 -10.28 4.17 -53.45
CA SER A 5 -9.71 4.74 -52.26
C SER A 5 -9.63 3.65 -51.18
N GLU A 6 -8.44 3.12 -50.95
CA GLU A 6 -8.17 2.34 -49.76
C GLU A 6 -8.32 3.26 -48.54
N VAL A 7 -9.40 3.08 -47.81
CA VAL A 7 -9.56 3.67 -46.48
C VAL A 7 -8.54 2.99 -45.57
N SER A 8 -7.43 3.65 -45.30
CA SER A 8 -6.50 3.24 -44.25
C SER A 8 -7.28 3.24 -42.92
N ALA A 9 -7.66 2.08 -42.44
CA ALA A 9 -8.22 1.93 -41.09
C ALA A 9 -7.14 2.35 -40.10
N GLU A 10 -7.40 3.45 -39.37
CA GLU A 10 -6.49 3.86 -38.28
C GLU A 10 -6.37 2.72 -37.27
N GLN A 11 -5.13 2.44 -36.89
CA GLN A 11 -4.86 1.44 -35.84
C GLN A 11 -5.52 1.90 -34.53
N PRO A 12 -6.22 1.03 -33.80
CA PRO A 12 -6.80 1.39 -32.52
C PRO A 12 -5.71 1.68 -31.50
N ILE A 13 -5.67 2.90 -31.01
CA ILE A 13 -4.72 3.37 -29.99
C ILE A 13 -5.46 3.84 -28.73
N GLY A 14 -4.75 3.92 -27.61
CA GLY A 14 -5.34 4.40 -26.37
C GLY A 14 -5.78 5.87 -26.44
N SER A 15 -6.75 6.24 -25.60
CA SER A 15 -7.23 7.63 -25.51
C SER A 15 -6.12 8.57 -25.05
N GLN A 16 -6.18 9.82 -25.52
CA GLN A 16 -5.30 10.88 -25.03
C GLN A 16 -5.56 11.17 -23.55
N ILE A 17 -4.50 11.45 -22.82
CA ILE A 17 -4.54 11.80 -21.41
C ILE A 17 -3.66 13.01 -21.15
N ASP A 18 -3.81 13.64 -19.99
CA ASP A 18 -2.86 14.63 -19.47
C ASP A 18 -1.51 13.94 -19.23
N THR A 19 -0.45 14.49 -19.80
CA THR A 19 0.93 13.97 -19.74
C THR A 19 1.79 14.65 -18.68
N ALA A 20 1.25 15.61 -17.90
CA ALA A 20 1.99 16.21 -16.80
C ALA A 20 2.41 15.12 -15.80
N PRO A 21 3.69 15.07 -15.39
CA PRO A 21 4.16 14.06 -14.46
C PRO A 21 3.52 14.24 -13.08
N ALA A 22 3.31 13.14 -12.38
CA ALA A 22 2.93 13.16 -10.97
C ALA A 22 4.10 13.63 -10.09
N GLU A 23 3.79 14.09 -8.88
CA GLU A 23 4.81 14.43 -7.89
C GLU A 23 5.47 13.18 -7.30
N ARG A 24 6.75 13.32 -6.92
CA ARG A 24 7.44 12.27 -6.16
C ARG A 24 7.05 12.37 -4.69
N PRO A 25 6.93 11.22 -3.97
CA PRO A 25 6.79 11.26 -2.53
C PRO A 25 8.02 11.88 -1.87
N GLY A 26 7.82 12.49 -0.73
CA GLY A 26 8.86 13.10 0.09
C GLY A 26 8.47 13.08 1.57
N PRO A 27 9.24 13.77 2.42
CA PRO A 27 8.91 13.89 3.83
C PRO A 27 7.52 14.47 4.02
N MET A 28 6.69 13.77 4.77
CA MET A 28 5.33 14.22 5.09
C MET A 28 4.99 13.79 6.52
N ARG A 29 3.98 14.46 7.08
CA ARG A 29 3.29 14.06 8.30
C ARG A 29 1.79 14.19 8.06
N ILE A 30 1.10 13.06 8.11
CA ILE A 30 -0.36 13.01 7.98
C ILE A 30 -0.91 12.40 9.26
N GLU A 31 -1.78 13.14 9.93
CA GLU A 31 -2.44 12.68 11.15
C GLU A 31 -3.88 12.31 10.83
N GLY A 32 -4.25 11.08 11.16
CA GLY A 32 -5.60 10.55 11.10
C GLY A 32 -6.25 10.56 12.50
N ARG A 33 -7.31 9.79 12.62
CA ARG A 33 -8.00 9.58 13.91
C ARG A 33 -7.35 8.51 14.76
N TYR A 34 -6.78 7.48 14.13
CA TYR A 34 -6.24 6.29 14.78
C TYR A 34 -4.76 6.10 14.52
N ALA A 35 -4.24 6.62 13.41
CA ALA A 35 -2.85 6.50 13.02
C ALA A 35 -2.29 7.83 12.55
N ARG A 36 -0.98 8.01 12.75
CA ARG A 36 -0.19 9.05 12.12
C ARG A 36 0.87 8.39 11.25
N ILE A 37 1.10 8.98 10.09
CA ILE A 37 2.14 8.57 9.15
C ILE A 37 3.12 9.71 9.05
N GLU A 38 4.40 9.44 9.25
CA GLU A 38 5.45 10.44 9.11
C GLU A 38 6.70 9.83 8.47
N ALA A 39 7.57 10.67 7.89
CA ALA A 39 8.82 10.18 7.31
C ALA A 39 9.58 9.33 8.32
N LEU A 40 10.10 8.19 7.89
CA LEU A 40 10.88 7.32 8.77
C LEU A 40 12.13 8.05 9.23
N ASP A 41 12.31 8.10 10.54
CA ASP A 41 13.50 8.65 11.22
C ASP A 41 14.00 7.60 12.23
N PRO A 42 15.17 6.98 12.00
CA PRO A 42 15.71 5.96 12.90
C PRO A 42 15.92 6.46 14.33
N VAL A 43 16.32 7.73 14.51
CA VAL A 43 16.54 8.32 15.84
C VAL A 43 15.24 8.33 16.65
N MET A 44 14.13 8.63 16.00
CA MET A 44 12.82 8.75 16.65
C MET A 44 12.08 7.41 16.76
N HIS A 45 12.32 6.50 15.81
CA HIS A 45 11.41 5.36 15.63
C HIS A 45 12.03 3.99 15.89
N ALA A 46 13.38 3.84 15.85
CA ALA A 46 14.03 2.53 15.88
C ALA A 46 13.65 1.69 17.10
N ASP A 47 13.74 2.25 18.30
CA ASP A 47 13.44 1.55 19.54
C ASP A 47 11.98 1.05 19.60
N THR A 48 11.03 1.90 19.27
CA THR A 48 9.60 1.52 19.33
C THR A 48 9.22 0.54 18.22
N LEU A 49 9.80 0.70 17.03
CA LEU A 49 9.63 -0.27 15.93
C LEU A 49 10.23 -1.62 16.28
N TRP A 50 11.46 -1.63 16.83
CA TRP A 50 12.10 -2.87 17.25
C TRP A 50 11.24 -3.62 18.26
N ARG A 51 10.78 -2.95 19.32
CA ARG A 51 9.90 -3.55 20.34
C ARG A 51 8.60 -4.09 19.75
N SER A 52 8.06 -3.42 18.72
CA SER A 52 6.81 -3.85 18.06
C SER A 52 6.99 -5.04 17.12
N LEU A 53 8.18 -5.24 16.54
CA LEU A 53 8.39 -6.17 15.43
C LEU A 53 9.26 -7.38 15.75
N LYS A 54 10.07 -7.34 16.83
CA LYS A 54 11.13 -8.33 17.12
C LYS A 54 10.60 -9.74 17.42
N ASP A 55 9.44 -9.84 18.07
CA ASP A 55 8.95 -11.11 18.62
C ASP A 55 8.16 -11.95 17.59
N ASP A 56 7.82 -11.40 16.42
CA ASP A 56 7.11 -12.10 15.35
C ASP A 56 7.97 -12.20 14.09
N THR A 57 8.76 -13.26 13.98
CA THR A 57 9.61 -13.52 12.81
C THR A 57 8.81 -13.80 11.54
N SER A 58 7.54 -14.19 11.65
CA SER A 58 6.67 -14.47 10.50
C SER A 58 6.37 -13.23 9.66
N LEU A 59 6.48 -12.02 10.23
CA LEU A 59 6.35 -10.74 9.52
C LEU A 59 7.28 -10.63 8.31
N TRP A 60 8.43 -11.28 8.39
CA TRP A 60 9.52 -11.19 7.42
C TRP A 60 9.50 -12.33 6.38
N ALA A 61 8.54 -13.25 6.47
CA ALA A 61 8.51 -14.45 5.63
C ALA A 61 8.48 -14.14 4.12
N TYR A 62 7.77 -13.08 3.72
CA TYR A 62 7.64 -12.66 2.33
C TYR A 62 8.45 -11.41 1.97
N MET A 63 9.24 -10.89 2.92
CA MET A 63 10.07 -9.72 2.72
C MET A 63 11.46 -10.10 2.19
N GLY A 64 12.07 -9.21 1.42
CA GLY A 64 13.44 -9.39 0.91
C GLY A 64 14.53 -9.26 1.98
N TYR A 65 14.17 -8.91 3.21
CA TYR A 65 15.03 -8.66 4.35
C TYR A 65 14.42 -9.22 5.64
N GLY A 66 15.16 -9.14 6.76
CA GLY A 66 14.76 -9.73 8.05
C GLY A 66 14.55 -11.26 7.99
N PRO A 67 14.18 -11.90 9.12
CA PRO A 67 14.17 -11.31 10.45
C PRO A 67 15.56 -10.83 10.87
N PHE A 68 15.61 -9.90 11.80
CA PHE A 68 16.87 -9.34 12.33
C PHE A 68 17.24 -10.07 13.62
N ALA A 69 18.55 -10.32 13.81
CA ALA A 69 19.05 -11.06 14.95
C ALA A 69 18.95 -10.26 16.26
N ASP A 70 19.11 -8.95 16.16
CA ASP A 70 19.14 -8.04 17.27
C ASP A 70 18.72 -6.61 16.86
N GLU A 71 18.56 -5.74 17.85
CA GLU A 71 18.18 -4.34 17.66
C GLU A 71 19.21 -3.57 16.84
N ARG A 72 20.49 -3.87 16.98
CA ARG A 72 21.55 -3.20 16.23
C ARG A 72 21.45 -3.49 14.73
N SER A 73 21.26 -4.74 14.35
CA SER A 73 21.09 -5.11 12.93
C SER A 73 19.82 -4.52 12.33
N PHE A 74 18.75 -4.40 13.12
CA PHE A 74 17.53 -3.72 12.72
C PHE A 74 17.76 -2.20 12.54
N ALA A 75 18.46 -1.54 13.46
CA ALA A 75 18.78 -0.11 13.36
C ALA A 75 19.63 0.20 12.11
N VAL A 76 20.67 -0.60 11.86
CA VAL A 76 21.49 -0.47 10.63
C VAL A 76 20.62 -0.57 9.38
N TRP A 77 19.70 -1.54 9.34
CA TRP A 77 18.78 -1.67 8.23
C TRP A 77 17.84 -0.44 8.09
N LEU A 78 17.38 0.16 9.19
CA LEU A 78 16.59 1.40 9.12
C LEU A 78 17.41 2.56 8.56
N ASP A 79 18.68 2.71 8.98
CA ASP A 79 19.59 3.74 8.45
C ASP A 79 19.77 3.60 6.93
N GLU A 80 19.87 2.37 6.43
CA GLU A 80 19.92 2.11 4.99
C GLU A 80 18.60 2.46 4.28
N ARG A 81 17.45 2.39 4.95
CA ARG A 81 16.15 2.70 4.33
C ARG A 81 15.90 4.19 4.17
N VAL A 82 16.34 5.01 5.13
CA VAL A 82 16.04 6.45 5.12
C VAL A 82 16.82 7.25 4.08
N ILE A 83 17.92 6.72 3.58
CA ILE A 83 18.71 7.36 2.51
C ILE A 83 18.14 7.10 1.11
N LEU A 84 17.18 6.17 0.99
CA LEU A 84 16.58 5.82 -0.30
C LEU A 84 15.46 6.80 -0.68
N LEU A 85 15.48 7.23 -1.93
CA LEU A 85 14.39 7.99 -2.53
C LEU A 85 13.33 7.10 -3.20
N ASP A 86 13.66 5.84 -3.44
CA ASP A 86 12.78 4.78 -3.94
C ASP A 86 13.33 3.41 -3.47
N PRO A 87 12.68 2.74 -2.54
CA PRO A 87 11.43 3.11 -1.84
C PRO A 87 11.59 4.27 -0.86
N PHE A 88 10.60 5.17 -0.78
CA PHE A 88 10.51 6.19 0.26
C PHE A 88 9.74 5.64 1.47
N SER A 89 10.37 5.66 2.64
CA SER A 89 9.88 4.97 3.83
C SER A 89 9.18 5.89 4.83
N TYR A 90 8.09 5.40 5.41
CA TYR A 90 7.32 6.09 6.45
C TYR A 90 7.11 5.19 7.66
N ALA A 91 7.21 5.78 8.84
CA ALA A 91 6.80 5.17 10.09
C ALA A 91 5.28 5.32 10.28
N VAL A 92 4.67 4.29 10.82
CA VAL A 92 3.26 4.28 11.25
C VAL A 92 3.20 4.36 12.75
N ILE A 93 2.64 5.45 13.26
CA ILE A 93 2.47 5.72 14.68
C ILE A 93 1.04 5.38 15.06
N ASP A 94 0.86 4.52 16.04
CA ASP A 94 -0.44 4.30 16.68
C ASP A 94 -0.73 5.49 17.61
N ILE A 95 -1.82 6.20 17.37
CA ILE A 95 -2.18 7.40 18.16
C ILE A 95 -2.51 7.05 19.61
N ALA A 96 -3.08 5.87 19.86
CA ALA A 96 -3.45 5.45 21.21
C ALA A 96 -2.21 5.25 22.10
N THR A 97 -1.14 4.69 21.56
CA THR A 97 0.12 4.44 22.27
C THR A 97 1.17 5.51 22.06
N ARG A 98 1.02 6.32 21.01
CA ARG A 98 2.02 7.30 20.53
C ARG A 98 3.35 6.67 20.12
N GLN A 99 3.35 5.37 19.80
CA GLN A 99 4.55 4.62 19.42
C GLN A 99 4.50 4.19 17.96
N ALA A 100 5.67 4.14 17.32
CA ALA A 100 5.79 3.56 16.00
C ALA A 100 5.57 2.04 16.10
N ALA A 101 4.61 1.54 15.33
CA ALA A 101 4.18 0.15 15.35
C ALA A 101 4.22 -0.52 13.96
N GLY A 102 4.69 0.19 12.95
CA GLY A 102 4.80 -0.34 11.60
C GLY A 102 5.54 0.58 10.65
N ILE A 103 5.81 0.05 9.47
CA ILE A 103 6.46 0.75 8.35
C ILE A 103 5.62 0.52 7.10
N VAL A 104 5.54 1.54 6.26
CA VAL A 104 5.02 1.45 4.89
C VAL A 104 5.93 2.23 3.96
N THR A 105 5.99 1.86 2.68
CA THR A 105 6.77 2.62 1.69
C THR A 105 5.95 2.96 0.47
N LEU A 106 6.27 4.09 -0.16
CA LEU A 106 5.93 4.36 -1.55
C LEU A 106 7.14 4.00 -2.41
N MET A 107 6.95 3.15 -3.40
CA MET A 107 8.03 2.58 -4.21
C MET A 107 7.62 2.40 -5.67
N GLU A 108 8.57 1.95 -6.50
CA GLU A 108 8.35 1.84 -7.95
C GLU A 108 7.78 3.15 -8.51
N ILE A 109 8.43 4.26 -8.14
CA ILE A 109 7.95 5.61 -8.36
C ILE A 109 8.24 6.02 -9.80
N ARG A 110 7.19 6.07 -10.63
CA ARG A 110 7.26 6.37 -12.06
C ARG A 110 6.44 7.63 -12.39
N PRO A 111 6.93 8.84 -12.09
CA PRO A 111 6.16 10.09 -12.22
C PRO A 111 5.64 10.33 -13.64
N ALA A 112 6.46 10.11 -14.68
CA ALA A 112 6.07 10.29 -16.07
C ALA A 112 4.92 9.37 -16.51
N MET A 113 4.78 8.20 -15.87
CA MET A 113 3.65 7.29 -16.10
C MET A 113 2.50 7.51 -15.10
N ARG A 114 2.74 8.36 -14.11
CA ARG A 114 1.84 8.63 -12.97
C ARG A 114 1.44 7.35 -12.23
N VAL A 115 2.44 6.47 -12.01
CA VAL A 115 2.28 5.16 -11.36
C VAL A 115 3.17 5.10 -10.13
N ILE A 116 2.66 4.53 -9.05
CA ILE A 116 3.37 4.32 -7.78
C ILE A 116 2.82 3.09 -7.06
N GLU A 117 3.66 2.42 -6.29
CA GLU A 117 3.28 1.25 -5.49
C GLU A 117 3.32 1.56 -4.01
N ILE A 118 2.35 1.04 -3.24
CA ILE A 118 2.52 0.88 -1.81
C ILE A 118 3.10 -0.50 -1.52
N GLY A 119 4.23 -0.53 -0.86
CA GLY A 119 4.94 -1.78 -0.59
C GLY A 119 5.64 -1.78 0.75
N ASN A 120 6.40 -2.85 0.99
CA ASN A 120 7.17 -3.03 2.23
C ASN A 120 6.34 -2.78 3.51
N ILE A 121 5.07 -3.21 3.48
CA ILE A 121 4.15 -3.00 4.60
C ILE A 121 4.48 -4.02 5.69
N VAL A 122 4.99 -3.52 6.80
CA VAL A 122 5.27 -4.32 8.00
C VAL A 122 4.54 -3.70 9.17
N TYR A 123 3.59 -4.42 9.73
CA TYR A 123 2.82 -4.01 10.90
C TYR A 123 3.09 -4.96 12.06
N GLY A 124 3.45 -4.41 13.20
CA GLY A 124 3.52 -5.19 14.44
C GLY A 124 2.15 -5.77 14.82
N PRO A 125 2.12 -6.84 15.64
CA PRO A 125 0.88 -7.52 16.03
C PRO A 125 -0.19 -6.59 16.60
N SER A 126 0.20 -5.56 17.35
CA SER A 126 -0.71 -4.56 17.94
C SER A 126 -1.44 -3.70 16.91
N LEU A 127 -0.82 -3.49 15.73
CA LEU A 127 -1.41 -2.67 14.65
C LEU A 127 -2.24 -3.52 13.68
N GLN A 128 -1.93 -4.81 13.53
CA GLN A 128 -2.61 -5.68 12.59
C GLN A 128 -4.11 -5.81 12.88
N ARG A 129 -4.93 -5.80 11.81
CA ARG A 129 -6.40 -5.95 11.87
C ARG A 129 -7.12 -4.86 12.67
N THR A 130 -6.49 -3.73 12.92
CA THR A 130 -7.06 -2.59 13.63
C THR A 130 -7.66 -1.55 12.67
N ARG A 131 -8.39 -0.58 13.23
CA ARG A 131 -8.83 0.61 12.50
C ARG A 131 -7.64 1.44 12.05
N ALA A 132 -6.61 1.55 12.89
CA ALA A 132 -5.37 2.27 12.58
C ALA A 132 -4.69 1.71 11.33
N ALA A 133 -4.51 0.38 11.22
CA ALA A 133 -3.95 -0.25 10.03
C ALA A 133 -4.76 0.04 8.74
N THR A 134 -6.09 0.10 8.86
CA THR A 134 -6.96 0.43 7.73
C THR A 134 -6.85 1.92 7.37
N GLU A 135 -6.78 2.79 8.38
CA GLU A 135 -6.65 4.23 8.18
C GLU A 135 -5.34 4.60 7.51
N VAL A 136 -4.22 3.94 7.84
CA VAL A 136 -2.95 4.12 7.13
C VAL A 136 -3.14 3.93 5.62
N GLN A 137 -3.81 2.86 5.20
CA GLN A 137 -4.02 2.59 3.79
C GLN A 137 -4.91 3.63 3.11
N TYR A 138 -5.94 4.10 3.80
CA TYR A 138 -6.78 5.20 3.34
C TYR A 138 -5.99 6.51 3.19
N LEU A 139 -5.20 6.89 4.19
CA LEU A 139 -4.41 8.11 4.19
C LEU A 139 -3.34 8.09 3.09
N MET A 140 -2.69 6.95 2.89
CA MET A 140 -1.69 6.77 1.82
C MET A 140 -2.34 6.85 0.43
N ALA A 141 -3.46 6.17 0.19
CA ALA A 141 -4.18 6.25 -1.08
C ALA A 141 -4.66 7.68 -1.38
N ARG A 142 -5.22 8.36 -0.35
CA ARG A 142 -5.63 9.77 -0.47
C ARG A 142 -4.45 10.67 -0.84
N HIS A 143 -3.29 10.48 -0.21
CA HIS A 143 -2.08 11.24 -0.52
C HIS A 143 -1.62 11.00 -1.96
N VAL A 144 -1.59 9.75 -2.40
CA VAL A 144 -1.16 9.36 -3.74
C VAL A 144 -2.06 9.96 -4.83
N PHE A 145 -3.37 9.85 -4.68
CA PHE A 145 -4.29 10.35 -5.71
C PHE A 145 -4.52 11.86 -5.65
N GLU A 146 -4.71 12.42 -4.44
CA GLU A 146 -5.19 13.81 -4.30
C GLU A 146 -4.07 14.83 -4.12
N LYS A 147 -2.86 14.40 -3.71
CA LYS A 147 -1.71 15.30 -3.51
C LYS A 147 -0.63 15.06 -4.54
N LEU A 148 -0.20 13.82 -4.73
CA LEU A 148 0.86 13.51 -5.67
C LEU A 148 0.38 13.41 -7.13
N GLY A 149 -0.93 13.25 -7.37
CA GLY A 149 -1.52 13.23 -8.71
C GLY A 149 -1.22 11.97 -9.53
N HIS A 150 -0.95 10.85 -8.88
CA HIS A 150 -0.80 9.58 -9.58
C HIS A 150 -2.16 9.08 -10.11
N ARG A 151 -2.15 8.41 -11.27
CA ARG A 151 -3.35 7.81 -11.88
C ARG A 151 -3.50 6.32 -11.57
N ARG A 152 -2.42 5.68 -11.09
CA ARG A 152 -2.40 4.25 -10.76
C ARG A 152 -1.59 4.02 -9.48
N TYR A 153 -2.22 3.33 -8.55
CA TYR A 153 -1.67 2.92 -7.27
C TYR A 153 -1.61 1.40 -7.22
N GLU A 154 -0.41 0.84 -7.10
CA GLU A 154 -0.16 -0.59 -7.19
C GLU A 154 0.02 -1.22 -5.80
N TRP A 155 -0.36 -2.49 -5.71
CA TRP A 155 -0.05 -3.38 -4.59
C TRP A 155 0.45 -4.70 -5.15
N LYS A 156 1.61 -5.15 -4.71
CA LYS A 156 2.21 -6.41 -5.13
C LYS A 156 2.54 -7.27 -3.93
N CYS A 157 2.32 -8.57 -4.03
CA CYS A 157 2.73 -9.49 -2.98
C CYS A 157 3.12 -10.86 -3.57
N ASN A 158 3.83 -11.66 -2.78
CA ASN A 158 4.02 -13.06 -3.11
C ASN A 158 2.65 -13.72 -3.31
N ALA A 159 2.46 -14.47 -4.41
CA ALA A 159 1.19 -15.13 -4.72
C ALA A 159 0.72 -16.11 -3.62
N LEU A 160 1.66 -16.62 -2.81
CA LEU A 160 1.39 -17.46 -1.64
C LEU A 160 0.98 -16.67 -0.39
N ASN A 161 1.17 -15.34 -0.37
CA ASN A 161 0.80 -14.49 0.75
C ASN A 161 -0.72 -14.22 0.77
N ALA A 162 -1.50 -15.23 1.17
CA ALA A 162 -2.95 -15.12 1.21
C ALA A 162 -3.47 -13.96 2.10
N PRO A 163 -2.89 -13.65 3.26
CA PRO A 163 -3.27 -12.47 4.04
C PRO A 163 -3.13 -11.16 3.26
N SER A 164 -2.01 -10.94 2.56
CA SER A 164 -1.78 -9.73 1.78
C SER A 164 -2.73 -9.62 0.58
N ARG A 165 -2.99 -10.74 -0.11
CA ARG A 165 -3.98 -10.78 -1.21
C ARG A 165 -5.39 -10.39 -0.73
N ARG A 166 -5.82 -10.96 0.42
CA ARG A 166 -7.12 -10.59 1.02
C ARG A 166 -7.15 -9.12 1.46
N ALA A 167 -6.05 -8.61 1.98
CA ALA A 167 -5.96 -7.19 2.38
C ALA A 167 -6.12 -6.27 1.17
N ALA A 168 -5.41 -6.51 0.07
CA ALA A 168 -5.51 -5.71 -1.16
C ALA A 168 -6.96 -5.66 -1.67
N LEU A 169 -7.62 -6.82 -1.81
CA LEU A 169 -9.01 -6.89 -2.24
C LEU A 169 -9.94 -6.14 -1.26
N ARG A 170 -9.82 -6.40 0.05
CA ARG A 170 -10.61 -5.72 1.08
C ARG A 170 -10.51 -4.19 0.99
N LEU A 171 -9.31 -3.68 0.70
CA LEU A 171 -9.02 -2.24 0.58
C LEU A 171 -9.52 -1.63 -0.74
N GLY A 172 -10.01 -2.45 -1.66
CA GLY A 172 -10.61 -2.01 -2.92
C GLY A 172 -9.68 -2.04 -4.12
N PHE A 173 -8.49 -2.65 -4.00
CA PHE A 173 -7.64 -2.93 -5.16
C PHE A 173 -8.24 -4.03 -6.02
N ALA A 174 -8.17 -3.88 -7.34
CA ALA A 174 -8.54 -4.90 -8.32
C ALA A 174 -7.37 -5.87 -8.55
N PHE A 175 -7.64 -7.18 -8.58
CA PHE A 175 -6.64 -8.18 -8.96
C PHE A 175 -6.44 -8.18 -10.47
N GLU A 176 -5.19 -8.16 -10.95
CA GLU A 176 -4.84 -8.11 -12.36
C GLU A 176 -4.19 -9.38 -12.89
N GLY A 177 -3.56 -10.16 -12.03
CA GLY A 177 -2.91 -11.39 -12.46
C GLY A 177 -1.73 -11.83 -11.59
N VAL A 178 -1.06 -12.89 -12.03
CA VAL A 178 0.14 -13.43 -11.39
C VAL A 178 1.27 -13.48 -12.39
N PHE A 179 2.38 -12.82 -12.06
CA PHE A 179 3.64 -12.98 -12.78
C PHE A 179 4.37 -14.19 -12.23
N ARG A 180 4.47 -15.24 -13.05
CA ARG A 180 5.14 -16.50 -12.68
C ARG A 180 6.67 -16.31 -12.72
N GLN A 181 7.38 -16.90 -11.74
CA GLN A 181 8.85 -16.82 -11.62
C GLN A 181 9.39 -15.39 -11.71
N HIS A 182 8.66 -14.43 -11.09
CA HIS A 182 8.94 -13.01 -11.24
C HIS A 182 10.20 -12.57 -10.48
N MET A 183 10.44 -13.14 -9.32
CA MET A 183 11.55 -12.75 -8.46
C MET A 183 12.18 -13.96 -7.76
N ILE A 184 13.42 -13.78 -7.30
CA ILE A 184 14.08 -14.68 -6.34
C ILE A 184 14.24 -13.93 -5.04
N ILE A 185 13.59 -14.39 -3.97
CA ILE A 185 13.64 -13.77 -2.64
C ILE A 185 14.18 -14.77 -1.62
N LYS A 186 15.27 -14.45 -0.95
CA LYS A 186 15.94 -15.35 0.02
C LYS A 186 16.18 -16.76 -0.56
N GLY A 187 16.66 -16.81 -1.82
CA GLY A 187 16.94 -18.06 -2.52
C GLY A 187 15.70 -18.87 -2.95
N ARG A 188 14.50 -18.30 -2.86
CA ARG A 188 13.24 -18.97 -3.21
C ARG A 188 12.54 -18.28 -4.37
N ASN A 189 11.86 -19.06 -5.19
CA ASN A 189 10.99 -18.52 -6.24
C ASN A 189 9.86 -17.69 -5.61
N ARG A 190 9.57 -16.54 -6.22
CA ARG A 190 8.41 -15.73 -5.93
C ARG A 190 7.61 -15.49 -7.20
N ASP A 191 6.45 -16.10 -7.30
CA ASP A 191 5.38 -15.64 -8.18
C ASP A 191 4.73 -14.43 -7.53
N THR A 192 4.47 -13.37 -8.30
CA THR A 192 3.95 -12.11 -7.75
C THR A 192 2.52 -11.88 -8.21
N ALA A 193 1.61 -11.79 -7.25
CA ALA A 193 0.24 -11.34 -7.48
C ALA A 193 0.21 -9.81 -7.56
N TRP A 194 -0.42 -9.29 -8.62
CA TRP A 194 -0.55 -7.87 -8.93
C TRP A 194 -1.96 -7.38 -8.68
N PHE A 195 -2.05 -6.22 -8.07
CA PHE A 195 -3.29 -5.52 -7.80
C PHE A 195 -3.11 -4.03 -8.08
N SER A 196 -4.17 -3.35 -8.47
CA SER A 196 -4.16 -1.91 -8.67
C SER A 196 -5.46 -1.25 -8.23
N MET A 197 -5.37 0.05 -8.00
CA MET A 197 -6.47 0.99 -7.91
C MET A 197 -6.15 2.15 -8.84
N ILE A 198 -7.10 2.57 -9.69
CA ILE A 198 -6.89 3.69 -10.60
C ILE A 198 -7.65 4.94 -10.15
N ASP A 199 -7.22 6.10 -10.64
CA ASP A 199 -7.78 7.40 -10.27
C ASP A 199 -9.29 7.50 -10.49
N GLY A 200 -9.80 6.89 -11.58
CA GLY A 200 -11.25 6.82 -11.84
C GLY A 200 -12.04 5.99 -10.82
N GLU A 201 -11.39 5.06 -10.10
CA GLU A 201 -12.02 4.26 -9.04
C GLU A 201 -11.94 4.94 -7.67
N TRP A 202 -10.95 5.81 -7.47
CA TRP A 202 -10.65 6.40 -6.18
C TRP A 202 -11.86 7.07 -5.50
N PRO A 203 -12.69 7.87 -6.16
CA PRO A 203 -13.84 8.50 -5.50
C PRO A 203 -14.78 7.49 -4.83
N ALA A 204 -15.06 6.36 -5.48
CA ALA A 204 -15.90 5.31 -4.92
C ALA A 204 -15.20 4.59 -3.75
N ARG A 205 -13.89 4.32 -3.86
CA ARG A 205 -13.09 3.71 -2.80
C ARG A 205 -12.98 4.63 -1.59
N LYS A 206 -12.75 5.93 -1.80
CA LYS A 206 -12.76 6.95 -0.76
C LYS A 206 -14.06 6.95 0.02
N ALA A 207 -15.20 7.01 -0.68
CA ALA A 207 -16.52 6.98 -0.05
C ALA A 207 -16.74 5.68 0.77
N ALA A 208 -16.25 4.54 0.28
CA ALA A 208 -16.31 3.28 1.02
C ALA A 208 -15.49 3.32 2.31
N PHE A 209 -14.28 3.87 2.29
CA PHE A 209 -13.46 4.08 3.48
C PHE A 209 -14.14 5.01 4.48
N GLU A 210 -14.64 6.17 4.03
CA GLU A 210 -15.29 7.16 4.88
C GLU A 210 -16.54 6.58 5.56
N ARG A 211 -17.38 5.84 4.80
CA ARG A 211 -18.52 5.10 5.38
C ARG A 211 -18.06 4.03 6.36
N TRP A 212 -16.95 3.34 6.07
CA TRP A 212 -16.45 2.31 6.98
C TRP A 212 -15.97 2.92 8.30
N PHE A 213 -15.34 4.10 8.29
CA PHE A 213 -14.87 4.81 9.48
C PHE A 213 -15.97 5.53 10.24
N ALA A 214 -17.18 5.66 9.68
CA ALA A 214 -18.28 6.32 10.36
C ALA A 214 -18.58 5.64 11.71
N PRO A 215 -18.77 6.40 12.81
CA PRO A 215 -19.02 5.84 14.14
C PRO A 215 -20.17 4.83 14.14
N GLU A 216 -21.21 5.08 13.35
CA GLU A 216 -22.41 4.27 13.24
C GLU A 216 -22.13 2.88 12.64
N ASN A 217 -21.01 2.71 11.96
CA ASN A 217 -20.61 1.41 11.42
C ASN A 217 -20.04 0.46 12.46
N PHE A 218 -19.88 0.91 13.70
CA PHE A 218 -19.36 0.08 14.78
C PHE A 218 -20.36 -0.01 15.93
N ASP A 219 -20.49 -1.20 16.49
CA ASP A 219 -21.27 -1.43 17.69
C ASP A 219 -20.49 -1.02 18.96
N GLU A 220 -21.12 -1.14 20.12
CA GLU A 220 -20.55 -0.79 21.42
C GLU A 220 -19.28 -1.59 21.76
N THR A 221 -19.11 -2.77 21.18
CA THR A 221 -17.90 -3.61 21.32
C THR A 221 -16.80 -3.24 20.32
N GLY A 222 -17.06 -2.27 19.43
CA GLY A 222 -16.13 -1.86 18.38
C GLY A 222 -16.13 -2.77 17.16
N ARG A 223 -17.09 -3.69 17.03
CA ARG A 223 -17.23 -4.58 15.88
C ARG A 223 -17.93 -3.85 14.73
N GLN A 224 -17.37 -3.96 13.51
CA GLN A 224 -17.97 -3.37 12.32
C GLN A 224 -19.32 -4.02 11.99
N ARG A 225 -20.33 -3.21 11.63
CA ARG A 225 -21.65 -3.65 11.15
C ARG A 225 -21.59 -4.04 9.67
N VAL A 226 -20.89 -3.25 8.87
CA VAL A 226 -20.68 -3.48 7.44
C VAL A 226 -19.17 -3.53 7.18
N SER A 227 -18.72 -4.56 6.46
CA SER A 227 -17.30 -4.71 6.17
C SER A 227 -16.87 -3.75 5.04
N LEU A 228 -15.59 -3.33 5.08
CA LEU A 228 -15.03 -2.52 4.00
C LEU A 228 -15.06 -3.27 2.65
N ALA A 229 -14.88 -4.59 2.67
CA ALA A 229 -14.99 -5.43 1.48
C ALA A 229 -16.39 -5.31 0.84
N SER A 230 -17.47 -5.40 1.65
CA SER A 230 -18.83 -5.22 1.16
C SER A 230 -19.08 -3.81 0.63
N LEU A 231 -18.54 -2.77 1.28
CA LEU A 231 -18.65 -1.39 0.82
C LEU A 231 -17.91 -1.15 -0.50
N ASN A 232 -16.87 -1.93 -0.78
CA ASN A 232 -16.14 -1.93 -2.05
C ASN A 232 -16.78 -2.82 -3.13
N GLY A 233 -17.97 -3.40 -2.88
CA GLY A 233 -18.67 -4.24 -3.84
C GLY A 233 -18.18 -5.68 -3.92
N LEU A 234 -17.31 -6.10 -2.99
CA LEU A 234 -16.90 -7.50 -2.87
C LEU A 234 -18.01 -8.25 -2.12
N VAL A 235 -18.76 -9.06 -2.85
CA VAL A 235 -19.70 -10.02 -2.26
C VAL A 235 -18.86 -11.04 -1.50
N SER A 236 -19.17 -11.25 -0.21
CA SER A 236 -18.58 -12.33 0.58
C SER A 236 -18.91 -13.64 -0.12
N GLY A 237 -17.96 -14.19 -0.89
CA GLY A 237 -18.06 -15.56 -1.35
C GLY A 237 -18.06 -16.46 -0.11
N GLY A 238 -19.09 -17.28 0.01
CA GLY A 238 -19.25 -18.28 1.05
C GLY A 238 -18.16 -19.32 1.09
#